data_4f37a21f2cb99cc147f74eb6e8984465
#
_entry.id   4f37a21f2cb99cc147f74eb6e8984465
#
_cell.length_a   1.000
_cell.length_b   1.000
_cell.length_c   1.000
_cell.angle_alpha   90.00
_cell.angle_beta   90.00
_cell.angle_gamma   90.00
#
_symmetry.space_group_name_H-M   'P 1'
#
loop_
_entity.id
_entity.type
_entity.pdbx_description
1 polymer ?
#
loop_
_entity_poly.entity_id
_entity_poly.type
_entity_poly.pdbx_seq_one_letter_code
_entity_poly.pdbx_strand_id
1 'polypeptide(L)'
;MESQRTQDIRTVSARINSFHSSIYFSSTVGAEYAEHGLEPGVEGNMAARSAPLGRVNPGVVSAAYYNYSPNFVAEMLPRLWERVSPEEMVQARFDAVSAYMAELFGDRDDIALLTEAATQITETLTPVLAAMDFSGRTLAAATADVIGRHEPATAFERLWDVATVAREFRGDGHVASLVTAGVPGIDALMLDVATGASFRPRAAQKTRGYTDEEWQTAQSRLAEAGLITVGTDDRGFDLPAITEAGRELKDQVEALTDGTVAAAWSVLSDEEIAALLSPTRTLIKVFAQSGAFPATIFAQPAKKAG
;
A
#
# COMPACT_ATOMS: atom_id res chain seq x y z
N MET A 1 -10.04 4.65 -25.14
CA MET A 1 -9.50 5.71 -24.27
C MET A 1 -10.16 5.55 -22.91
N GLU A 2 -9.37 5.56 -21.87
CA GLU A 2 -9.86 5.55 -20.49
C GLU A 2 -10.65 6.83 -20.18
N SER A 3 -11.74 6.71 -19.41
CA SER A 3 -12.55 7.88 -19.05
C SER A 3 -11.81 8.81 -18.08
N GLN A 4 -12.10 10.12 -18.12
CA GLN A 4 -11.54 11.07 -17.17
C GLN A 4 -11.88 10.68 -15.73
N ARG A 5 -13.10 10.22 -15.48
CA ARG A 5 -13.53 9.69 -14.19
C ARG A 5 -12.61 8.59 -13.66
N THR A 6 -12.27 7.60 -14.48
CA THR A 6 -11.37 6.50 -14.08
C THR A 6 -9.98 7.02 -13.73
N GLN A 7 -9.44 7.94 -14.52
CA GLN A 7 -8.13 8.57 -14.27
C GLN A 7 -8.13 9.37 -12.95
N ASP A 8 -9.18 10.09 -12.66
CA ASP A 8 -9.32 10.87 -11.43
C ASP A 8 -9.42 9.94 -10.21
N ILE A 9 -10.22 8.86 -10.28
CA ILE A 9 -10.31 7.85 -9.23
C ILE A 9 -8.94 7.19 -8.99
N ARG A 10 -8.20 6.81 -10.03
CA ARG A 10 -6.84 6.25 -9.88
C ARG A 10 -5.91 7.25 -9.22
N THR A 11 -5.96 8.52 -9.63
CA THR A 11 -5.12 9.58 -9.07
C THR A 11 -5.41 9.80 -7.58
N VAL A 12 -6.68 9.89 -7.21
CA VAL A 12 -7.11 10.02 -5.82
C VAL A 12 -6.68 8.80 -5.01
N SER A 13 -6.97 7.58 -5.51
CA SER A 13 -6.61 6.33 -4.85
C SER A 13 -5.11 6.19 -4.62
N ALA A 14 -4.28 6.55 -5.59
CA ALA A 14 -2.81 6.52 -5.46
C ALA A 14 -2.32 7.50 -4.38
N ARG A 15 -2.90 8.70 -4.30
CA ARG A 15 -2.54 9.70 -3.27
C ARG A 15 -3.00 9.28 -1.88
N ILE A 16 -4.20 8.72 -1.75
CA ILE A 16 -4.70 8.16 -0.50
C ILE A 16 -3.84 6.98 -0.04
N ASN A 17 -3.45 6.09 -0.97
CA ASN A 17 -2.52 5.01 -0.67
C ASN A 17 -1.15 5.54 -0.20
N SER A 18 -0.64 6.62 -0.80
CA SER A 18 0.61 7.24 -0.35
C SER A 18 0.47 7.83 1.05
N PHE A 19 -0.66 8.49 1.35
CA PHE A 19 -0.96 8.98 2.70
C PHE A 19 -0.95 7.83 3.71
N HIS A 20 -1.71 6.77 3.46
CA HIS A 20 -1.75 5.59 4.31
C HIS A 20 -0.37 4.95 4.48
N SER A 21 0.35 4.71 3.39
CA SER A 21 1.58 3.90 3.40
C SER A 21 2.82 4.64 3.91
N SER A 22 2.76 5.94 4.12
CA SER A 22 3.87 6.73 4.66
C SER A 22 4.33 6.23 6.05
N ILE A 23 3.43 5.66 6.84
CA ILE A 23 3.73 5.08 8.16
C ILE A 23 4.77 3.96 8.10
N TYR A 24 4.83 3.19 7.02
CA TYR A 24 5.67 1.99 6.93
C TYR A 24 7.18 2.25 6.97
N PHE A 25 7.58 3.50 6.77
CA PHE A 25 9.00 3.91 6.72
C PHE A 25 9.34 4.93 7.81
N SER A 26 8.39 5.26 8.69
CA SER A 26 8.58 6.20 9.79
C SER A 26 9.38 5.56 10.92
N SER A 27 10.40 6.30 11.42
CA SER A 27 11.13 5.91 12.63
C SER A 27 10.26 6.00 13.87
N THR A 28 9.33 6.96 13.93
CA THR A 28 8.36 7.13 15.03
C THR A 28 7.45 5.92 15.14
N VAL A 29 6.89 5.45 14.02
CA VAL A 29 6.10 4.21 13.99
C VAL A 29 6.94 2.99 14.35
N GLY A 30 8.19 2.93 13.86
CA GLY A 30 9.12 1.86 14.21
C GLY A 30 9.47 1.81 15.70
N ALA A 31 9.64 2.96 16.33
CA ALA A 31 9.92 3.07 17.77
C ALA A 31 8.72 2.56 18.61
N GLU A 32 7.50 2.94 18.24
CA GLU A 32 6.28 2.47 18.90
C GLU A 32 6.16 0.93 18.84
N TYR A 33 6.40 0.34 17.66
CA TYR A 33 6.37 -1.12 17.52
C TYR A 33 7.50 -1.82 18.30
N ALA A 34 8.66 -1.16 18.47
CA ALA A 34 9.78 -1.70 19.24
C ALA A 34 9.45 -1.82 20.75
N GLU A 35 8.56 -1.00 21.31
CA GLU A 35 8.08 -1.12 22.68
C GLU A 35 7.31 -2.44 22.92
N HIS A 36 6.76 -3.03 21.86
CA HIS A 36 6.12 -4.34 21.86
C HIS A 36 7.09 -5.48 21.48
N GLY A 37 8.40 -5.23 21.47
CA GLY A 37 9.43 -6.23 21.18
C GLY A 37 9.55 -6.62 19.71
N LEU A 38 9.04 -5.78 18.80
CA LEU A 38 9.11 -5.99 17.35
C LEU A 38 10.27 -5.22 16.74
N GLU A 39 10.97 -5.83 15.77
CA GLU A 39 11.98 -5.12 15.01
C GLU A 39 11.31 -4.07 14.07
N PRO A 40 11.83 -2.82 14.05
CA PRO A 40 11.35 -1.79 13.15
C PRO A 40 11.37 -2.21 11.67
N GLY A 41 10.38 -1.81 10.91
CA GLY A 41 10.29 -2.10 9.48
C GLY A 41 9.44 -3.33 9.17
N VAL A 42 10.00 -4.38 8.55
CA VAL A 42 9.21 -5.48 7.99
C VAL A 42 8.42 -6.23 9.05
N GLU A 43 9.03 -6.52 10.20
CA GLU A 43 8.40 -7.27 11.30
C GLU A 43 7.23 -6.50 11.90
N GLY A 44 7.46 -5.26 12.32
CA GLY A 44 6.41 -4.39 12.87
C GLY A 44 5.28 -4.14 11.86
N ASN A 45 5.63 -3.87 10.59
CA ASN A 45 4.64 -3.65 9.53
C ASN A 45 3.81 -4.90 9.23
N MET A 46 4.43 -6.10 9.28
CA MET A 46 3.70 -7.36 9.10
C MET A 46 2.72 -7.59 10.27
N ALA A 47 3.17 -7.41 11.50
CA ALA A 47 2.32 -7.54 12.68
C ALA A 47 1.13 -6.56 12.61
N ALA A 48 1.41 -5.26 12.42
CA ALA A 48 0.39 -4.22 12.41
C ALA A 48 -0.66 -4.39 11.31
N ARG A 49 -0.24 -4.77 10.10
CA ARG A 49 -1.17 -4.95 8.99
C ARG A 49 -1.97 -6.25 9.08
N SER A 50 -1.42 -7.32 9.68
CA SER A 50 -2.14 -8.59 9.87
C SER A 50 -2.96 -8.66 11.16
N ALA A 51 -2.72 -7.76 12.13
CA ALA A 51 -3.45 -7.73 13.39
C ALA A 51 -4.99 -7.72 13.25
N PRO A 52 -5.60 -6.98 12.31
CA PRO A 52 -7.05 -7.04 12.09
C PRO A 52 -7.60 -8.43 11.78
N LEU A 53 -6.79 -9.32 11.21
CA LEU A 53 -7.18 -10.71 10.92
C LEU A 53 -7.20 -11.59 12.17
N GLY A 54 -6.64 -11.12 13.30
CA GLY A 54 -6.46 -11.92 14.51
C GLY A 54 -5.38 -13.01 14.36
N ARG A 55 -5.41 -14.01 15.23
CA ARG A 55 -4.48 -15.17 15.20
C ARG A 55 -4.89 -16.20 14.14
N VAL A 56 -4.81 -15.81 12.87
CA VAL A 56 -5.06 -16.72 11.76
C VAL A 56 -3.82 -17.53 11.38
N ASN A 57 -4.01 -18.62 10.63
CA ASN A 57 -2.90 -19.37 10.05
C ASN A 57 -2.11 -18.50 9.06
N PRO A 58 -0.76 -18.64 8.98
CA PRO A 58 0.08 -17.89 8.05
C PRO A 58 -0.39 -17.94 6.60
N GLY A 59 -0.99 -19.05 6.16
CA GLY A 59 -1.55 -19.17 4.82
C GLY A 59 -2.66 -18.15 4.51
N VAL A 60 -3.45 -17.73 5.51
CA VAL A 60 -4.47 -16.69 5.32
C VAL A 60 -3.81 -15.33 5.06
N VAL A 61 -2.75 -15.00 5.83
CA VAL A 61 -1.99 -13.76 5.63
C VAL A 61 -1.26 -13.78 4.29
N SER A 62 -0.62 -14.90 3.91
CA SER A 62 0.02 -15.06 2.60
C SER A 62 -0.94 -14.85 1.45
N ALA A 63 -2.15 -15.38 1.54
CA ALA A 63 -3.19 -15.20 0.54
C ALA A 63 -3.64 -13.74 0.42
N ALA A 64 -3.84 -13.04 1.56
CA ALA A 64 -4.26 -11.65 1.59
C ALA A 64 -3.15 -10.67 1.15
N TYR A 65 -1.89 -10.98 1.47
CA TYR A 65 -0.75 -10.13 1.10
C TYR A 65 -0.24 -10.39 -0.32
N TYR A 66 -0.44 -11.57 -0.82
CA TYR A 66 -0.18 -12.06 -2.16
C TYR A 66 1.27 -11.98 -2.65
N ASN A 67 1.93 -10.85 -2.51
CA ASN A 67 3.29 -10.58 -3.02
C ASN A 67 4.41 -10.79 -1.99
N TYR A 68 4.13 -11.43 -0.85
CA TYR A 68 5.13 -11.91 0.11
C TYR A 68 5.42 -13.39 -0.13
N SER A 69 6.67 -13.81 0.12
CA SER A 69 7.00 -15.23 0.11
C SER A 69 6.17 -15.97 1.17
N PRO A 70 5.43 -17.02 0.82
CA PRO A 70 4.66 -17.80 1.80
C PRO A 70 5.52 -18.40 2.90
N ASN A 71 6.75 -18.83 2.58
CA ASN A 71 7.69 -19.37 3.56
C ASN A 71 8.10 -18.30 4.57
N PHE A 72 8.36 -17.09 4.11
CA PHE A 72 8.69 -15.95 4.97
C PHE A 72 7.54 -15.61 5.94
N VAL A 73 6.30 -15.57 5.44
CA VAL A 73 5.13 -15.34 6.28
C VAL A 73 4.93 -16.47 7.28
N ALA A 74 5.09 -17.72 6.84
CA ALA A 74 4.95 -18.91 7.70
C ALA A 74 5.98 -18.95 8.83
N GLU A 75 7.18 -18.47 8.59
CA GLU A 75 8.24 -18.40 9.60
C GLU A 75 8.04 -17.20 10.54
N MET A 76 7.69 -16.04 10.02
CA MET A 76 7.63 -14.80 10.78
C MET A 76 6.38 -14.71 11.65
N LEU A 77 5.20 -14.95 11.09
CA LEU A 77 3.92 -14.60 11.71
C LEU A 77 3.70 -15.27 13.08
N PRO A 78 4.01 -16.57 13.29
CA PRO A 78 3.84 -17.19 14.61
C PRO A 78 4.69 -16.53 15.69
N ARG A 79 5.94 -16.15 15.37
CA ARG A 79 6.87 -15.51 16.31
C ARG A 79 6.41 -14.10 16.72
N LEU A 80 5.72 -13.39 15.81
CA LEU A 80 5.15 -12.07 16.13
C LEU A 80 4.09 -12.21 17.23
N TRP A 81 3.19 -13.19 17.07
CA TRP A 81 2.10 -13.43 18.02
C TRP A 81 2.53 -14.07 19.34
N GLU A 82 3.79 -14.48 19.49
CA GLU A 82 4.39 -14.85 20.77
C GLU A 82 4.82 -13.62 21.59
N ARG A 83 5.07 -12.48 20.94
CA ARG A 83 5.56 -11.23 21.57
C ARG A 83 4.42 -10.26 21.88
N VAL A 84 3.47 -10.16 20.98
CA VAL A 84 2.34 -9.21 21.06
C VAL A 84 1.06 -9.90 20.59
N SER A 85 -0.07 -9.64 21.24
CA SER A 85 -1.35 -10.11 20.71
C SER A 85 -1.83 -9.26 19.53
N PRO A 86 -2.69 -9.81 18.64
CA PRO A 86 -3.31 -9.01 17.59
C PRO A 86 -4.05 -7.77 18.12
N GLU A 87 -4.74 -7.90 19.24
CA GLU A 87 -5.50 -6.82 19.86
C GLU A 87 -4.58 -5.70 20.36
N GLU A 88 -3.49 -6.04 21.05
CA GLU A 88 -2.47 -5.09 21.47
C GLU A 88 -1.81 -4.42 20.26
N MET A 89 -1.54 -5.20 19.20
CA MET A 89 -0.91 -4.66 17.99
C MET A 89 -1.84 -3.71 17.21
N VAL A 90 -3.15 -3.94 17.25
CA VAL A 90 -4.13 -2.98 16.70
C VAL A 90 -4.03 -1.66 17.44
N GLN A 91 -4.01 -1.67 18.77
CA GLN A 91 -3.88 -0.45 19.57
C GLN A 91 -2.54 0.23 19.32
N ALA A 92 -1.43 -0.52 19.38
CA ALA A 92 -0.10 0.00 19.07
C ALA A 92 -0.02 0.66 17.69
N ARG A 93 -0.74 0.13 16.71
CA ARG A 93 -0.83 0.74 15.37
C ARG A 93 -1.55 2.08 15.40
N PHE A 94 -2.65 2.22 16.16
CA PHE A 94 -3.35 3.50 16.29
C PHE A 94 -2.48 4.53 17.04
N ASP A 95 -1.83 4.13 18.12
CA ASP A 95 -0.93 4.99 18.90
C ASP A 95 0.26 5.46 18.03
N ALA A 96 0.86 4.56 17.25
CA ALA A 96 1.93 4.88 16.31
C ALA A 96 1.47 5.85 15.21
N VAL A 97 0.26 5.69 14.69
CA VAL A 97 -0.33 6.60 13.70
C VAL A 97 -0.57 7.97 14.31
N SER A 98 -1.12 8.04 15.52
CA SER A 98 -1.35 9.30 16.24
C SER A 98 -0.04 10.07 16.46
N ALA A 99 1.00 9.39 16.97
CA ALA A 99 2.33 9.98 17.15
C ALA A 99 2.93 10.47 15.84
N TYR A 100 2.84 9.68 14.77
CA TYR A 100 3.36 10.06 13.45
C TYR A 100 2.59 11.23 12.81
N MET A 101 1.28 11.28 12.95
CA MET A 101 0.48 12.40 12.45
C MET A 101 0.78 13.69 13.23
N ALA A 102 1.00 13.59 14.54
CA ALA A 102 1.44 14.73 15.34
C ALA A 102 2.84 15.24 14.92
N GLU A 103 3.79 14.34 14.65
CA GLU A 103 5.12 14.70 14.13
C GLU A 103 5.03 15.40 12.77
N LEU A 104 4.22 14.89 11.85
CA LEU A 104 4.14 15.43 10.48
C LEU A 104 3.40 16.76 10.38
N PHE A 105 2.38 16.94 11.19
CA PHE A 105 1.41 18.01 11.02
C PHE A 105 1.33 18.99 12.19
N GLY A 106 1.78 18.59 13.40
CA GLY A 106 1.49 19.33 14.65
C GLY A 106 2.01 20.76 14.68
N ASP A 107 3.23 21.02 14.22
CA ASP A 107 3.91 22.32 14.32
C ASP A 107 3.95 23.10 12.99
N ARG A 108 3.03 22.82 12.07
CA ARG A 108 3.04 23.46 10.75
C ARG A 108 2.25 24.76 10.73
N ASP A 109 2.82 25.79 10.09
CA ASP A 109 2.15 27.07 9.88
C ASP A 109 0.88 26.96 9.00
N ASP A 110 0.84 25.94 8.10
CA ASP A 110 -0.27 25.67 7.19
C ASP A 110 -1.26 24.60 7.72
N ILE A 111 -1.22 24.29 9.03
CA ILE A 111 -2.03 23.25 9.68
C ILE A 111 -3.54 23.42 9.41
N ALA A 112 -4.06 24.65 9.40
CA ALA A 112 -5.49 24.90 9.16
C ALA A 112 -5.90 24.46 7.76
N LEU A 113 -5.09 24.78 6.73
CA LEU A 113 -5.33 24.38 5.35
C LEU A 113 -5.26 22.85 5.18
N LEU A 114 -4.29 22.22 5.86
CA LEU A 114 -4.11 20.77 5.81
C LEU A 114 -5.26 20.04 6.51
N THR A 115 -5.72 20.58 7.65
CA THR A 115 -6.89 20.05 8.37
C THR A 115 -8.17 20.15 7.54
N GLU A 116 -8.40 21.29 6.88
CA GLU A 116 -9.52 21.45 5.95
C GLU A 116 -9.46 20.43 4.81
N ALA A 117 -8.28 20.25 4.19
CA ALA A 117 -8.08 19.27 3.14
C ALA A 117 -8.35 17.83 3.62
N ALA A 118 -7.85 17.46 4.81
CA ALA A 118 -8.08 16.15 5.40
C ALA A 118 -9.56 15.90 5.70
N THR A 119 -10.25 16.90 6.24
CA THR A 119 -11.69 16.85 6.53
C THR A 119 -12.50 16.70 5.25
N GLN A 120 -12.24 17.51 4.23
CA GLN A 120 -12.94 17.43 2.93
C GLN A 120 -12.78 16.05 2.29
N ILE A 121 -11.58 15.48 2.28
CA ILE A 121 -11.33 14.15 1.71
C ILE A 121 -12.12 13.09 2.48
N THR A 122 -12.07 13.15 3.82
CA THR A 122 -12.77 12.21 4.69
C THR A 122 -14.26 12.24 4.46
N GLU A 123 -14.87 13.43 4.46
CA GLU A 123 -16.31 13.61 4.26
C GLU A 123 -16.77 13.12 2.89
N THR A 124 -16.01 13.44 1.83
CA THR A 124 -16.33 13.00 0.47
C THR A 124 -16.20 11.49 0.30
N LEU A 125 -15.23 10.84 0.97
CA LEU A 125 -15.02 9.39 0.84
C LEU A 125 -15.89 8.56 1.78
N THR A 126 -16.45 9.12 2.83
CA THR A 126 -17.32 8.38 3.76
C THR A 126 -18.49 7.66 3.07
N PRO A 127 -19.24 8.27 2.13
CA PRO A 127 -20.26 7.55 1.35
C PRO A 127 -19.70 6.42 0.49
N VAL A 128 -18.47 6.56 -0.04
CA VAL A 128 -17.82 5.51 -0.82
C VAL A 128 -17.55 4.29 0.07
N LEU A 129 -17.03 4.51 1.29
CA LEU A 129 -16.81 3.43 2.26
C LEU A 129 -18.13 2.73 2.64
N ALA A 130 -19.18 3.49 2.85
CA ALA A 130 -20.51 2.95 3.19
C ALA A 130 -21.11 2.09 2.05
N ALA A 131 -20.70 2.32 0.80
CA ALA A 131 -21.12 1.57 -0.38
C ALA A 131 -20.22 0.35 -0.70
N MET A 132 -19.17 0.09 0.09
CA MET A 132 -18.26 -1.02 -0.13
C MET A 132 -18.92 -2.37 0.21
N ASP A 133 -18.90 -3.30 -0.73
CA ASP A 133 -19.24 -4.70 -0.48
C ASP A 133 -17.94 -5.47 -0.16
N PHE A 134 -17.81 -5.92 1.08
CA PHE A 134 -16.64 -6.65 1.56
C PHE A 134 -16.65 -8.14 1.25
N SER A 135 -17.64 -8.66 0.51
CA SER A 135 -17.68 -10.06 0.09
C SER A 135 -16.42 -10.46 -0.68
N GLY A 136 -15.73 -11.49 -0.22
CA GLY A 136 -14.46 -11.94 -0.81
C GLY A 136 -13.25 -11.04 -0.56
N ARG A 137 -13.35 -10.03 0.34
CA ARG A 137 -12.29 -9.07 0.66
C ARG A 137 -11.83 -9.22 2.10
N THR A 138 -11.01 -10.24 2.34
CA THR A 138 -10.65 -10.71 3.68
C THR A 138 -9.96 -9.65 4.52
N LEU A 139 -8.94 -8.99 3.96
CA LEU A 139 -8.16 -8.00 4.71
C LEU A 139 -8.93 -6.69 4.87
N ALA A 140 -9.65 -6.27 3.84
CA ALA A 140 -10.46 -5.07 3.89
C ALA A 140 -11.60 -5.19 4.92
N ALA A 141 -12.31 -6.33 4.94
CA ALA A 141 -13.39 -6.58 5.90
C ALA A 141 -12.86 -6.55 7.34
N ALA A 142 -11.79 -7.30 7.64
CA ALA A 142 -11.18 -7.32 8.97
C ALA A 142 -10.66 -5.93 9.39
N THR A 143 -10.10 -5.17 8.45
CA THR A 143 -9.63 -3.80 8.70
C THR A 143 -10.78 -2.85 8.98
N ALA A 144 -11.89 -2.93 8.22
CA ALA A 144 -13.07 -2.11 8.44
C ALA A 144 -13.71 -2.36 9.81
N ASP A 145 -13.77 -3.62 10.25
CA ASP A 145 -14.27 -3.99 11.59
C ASP A 145 -13.45 -3.35 12.72
N VAL A 146 -12.14 -3.31 12.58
CA VAL A 146 -11.24 -2.71 13.57
C VAL A 146 -11.37 -1.19 13.57
N ILE A 147 -11.32 -0.59 12.39
CA ILE A 147 -11.43 0.87 12.21
C ILE A 147 -12.81 1.39 12.64
N GLY A 148 -13.87 0.62 12.42
CA GLY A 148 -15.21 0.99 12.88
C GLY A 148 -15.35 1.12 14.41
N ARG A 149 -14.37 0.69 15.18
CA ARG A 149 -14.29 0.84 16.65
C ARG A 149 -13.24 1.85 17.11
N HIS A 150 -12.46 2.40 16.18
CA HIS A 150 -11.47 3.42 16.48
C HIS A 150 -12.13 4.79 16.64
N GLU A 151 -11.68 5.56 17.62
CA GLU A 151 -12.14 6.94 17.91
C GLU A 151 -10.98 7.91 17.62
N PRO A 152 -10.77 8.30 16.34
CA PRO A 152 -9.66 9.17 15.95
C PRO A 152 -9.81 10.57 16.56
N ALA A 153 -8.74 11.08 17.17
CA ALA A 153 -8.72 12.38 17.85
C ALA A 153 -8.58 13.55 16.86
N THR A 154 -7.93 13.35 15.73
CA THR A 154 -7.63 14.41 14.75
C THR A 154 -8.21 14.13 13.37
N ALA A 155 -8.31 15.16 12.52
CA ALA A 155 -8.72 15.01 11.13
C ALA A 155 -7.76 14.12 10.33
N PHE A 156 -6.46 14.12 10.67
CA PHE A 156 -5.46 13.31 9.99
C PHE A 156 -5.56 11.83 10.34
N GLU A 157 -5.81 11.50 11.60
CA GLU A 157 -6.09 10.11 12.03
C GLU A 157 -7.38 9.61 11.39
N ARG A 158 -8.43 10.42 11.36
CA ARG A 158 -9.69 10.08 10.69
C ARG A 158 -9.51 9.85 9.19
N LEU A 159 -8.72 10.70 8.53
CA LEU A 159 -8.36 10.47 7.13
C LEU A 159 -7.54 9.19 6.95
N TRP A 160 -6.63 8.88 7.88
CA TRP A 160 -5.85 7.65 7.82
C TRP A 160 -6.72 6.41 7.93
N ASP A 161 -7.74 6.42 8.78
CA ASP A 161 -8.74 5.37 8.91
C ASP A 161 -9.46 5.13 7.58
N VAL A 162 -10.00 6.20 6.99
CA VAL A 162 -10.68 6.15 5.69
C VAL A 162 -9.74 5.65 4.59
N ALA A 163 -8.52 6.20 4.55
CA ALA A 163 -7.50 5.80 3.59
C ALA A 163 -7.11 4.32 3.73
N THR A 164 -7.05 3.81 4.97
CA THR A 164 -6.71 2.42 5.27
C THR A 164 -7.77 1.47 4.73
N VAL A 165 -9.05 1.72 5.02
CA VAL A 165 -10.14 0.88 4.50
C VAL A 165 -10.20 0.94 2.97
N ALA A 166 -10.13 2.13 2.38
CA ALA A 166 -10.16 2.29 0.92
C ALA A 166 -8.99 1.59 0.23
N ARG A 167 -7.79 1.67 0.82
CA ARG A 167 -6.58 1.01 0.32
C ARG A 167 -6.69 -0.51 0.40
N GLU A 168 -7.13 -1.08 1.52
CA GLU A 168 -7.27 -2.53 1.65
C GLU A 168 -8.41 -3.05 0.77
N PHE A 169 -9.51 -2.30 0.62
CA PHE A 169 -10.60 -2.65 -0.28
C PHE A 169 -10.14 -2.75 -1.74
N ARG A 170 -9.37 -1.77 -2.23
CA ARG A 170 -8.77 -1.83 -3.56
C ARG A 170 -7.72 -2.92 -3.65
N GLY A 171 -6.93 -3.13 -2.56
CA GLY A 171 -5.89 -4.14 -2.47
C GLY A 171 -6.42 -5.56 -2.66
N ASP A 172 -7.47 -5.94 -1.94
CA ASP A 172 -8.11 -7.26 -2.10
C ASP A 172 -8.70 -7.42 -3.51
N GLY A 173 -9.27 -6.35 -4.09
CA GLY A 173 -9.71 -6.33 -5.49
C GLY A 173 -8.56 -6.53 -6.48
N HIS A 174 -7.39 -5.94 -6.21
CA HIS A 174 -6.19 -6.13 -7.01
C HIS A 174 -5.67 -7.57 -6.95
N VAL A 175 -5.66 -8.17 -5.75
CA VAL A 175 -5.33 -9.60 -5.59
C VAL A 175 -6.26 -10.48 -6.40
N ALA A 176 -7.58 -10.26 -6.35
CA ALA A 176 -8.53 -10.99 -7.17
C ALA A 176 -8.28 -10.82 -8.68
N SER A 177 -7.90 -9.62 -9.10
CA SER A 177 -7.55 -9.30 -10.50
C SER A 177 -6.28 -10.02 -10.95
N LEU A 178 -5.24 -10.06 -10.11
CA LEU A 178 -4.00 -10.80 -10.37
C LEU A 178 -4.26 -12.32 -10.49
N VAL A 179 -5.06 -12.88 -9.58
CA VAL A 179 -5.47 -14.29 -9.64
C VAL A 179 -6.21 -14.59 -10.93
N THR A 180 -7.16 -13.72 -11.32
CA THR A 180 -7.94 -13.85 -12.55
C THR A 180 -7.06 -13.78 -13.81
N ALA A 181 -6.04 -12.92 -13.78
CA ALA A 181 -5.07 -12.77 -14.88
C ALA A 181 -3.98 -13.86 -14.87
N GLY A 182 -3.95 -14.75 -13.88
CA GLY A 182 -2.95 -15.81 -13.77
C GLY A 182 -1.54 -15.30 -13.45
N VAL A 183 -1.42 -14.13 -12.79
CA VAL A 183 -0.14 -13.51 -12.42
C VAL A 183 0.23 -13.87 -10.98
N PRO A 184 1.23 -14.73 -10.71
CA PRO A 184 1.68 -15.06 -9.35
C PRO A 184 2.19 -13.85 -8.57
N GLY A 185 2.17 -13.93 -7.24
CA GLY A 185 2.54 -12.80 -6.37
C GLY A 185 3.96 -12.28 -6.58
N ILE A 186 4.95 -13.18 -6.77
CA ILE A 186 6.34 -12.77 -7.07
C ILE A 186 6.45 -12.12 -8.45
N ASP A 187 5.68 -12.60 -9.44
CA ASP A 187 5.67 -12.02 -10.79
C ASP A 187 5.04 -10.63 -10.79
N ALA A 188 3.94 -10.45 -10.07
CA ALA A 188 3.31 -9.14 -9.87
C ALA A 188 4.30 -8.14 -9.24
N LEU A 189 5.03 -8.56 -8.21
CA LEU A 189 6.07 -7.75 -7.57
C LEU A 189 7.20 -7.42 -8.55
N MET A 190 7.68 -8.39 -9.33
CA MET A 190 8.76 -8.20 -10.29
C MET A 190 8.36 -7.26 -11.42
N LEU A 191 7.14 -7.41 -11.96
CA LEU A 191 6.60 -6.51 -12.97
C LEU A 191 6.49 -5.06 -12.45
N ASP A 192 6.09 -4.90 -11.18
CA ASP A 192 6.01 -3.58 -10.57
C ASP A 192 7.40 -2.95 -10.39
N VAL A 193 8.35 -3.70 -9.88
CA VAL A 193 9.78 -3.30 -9.78
C VAL A 193 10.35 -2.93 -11.15
N ALA A 194 10.04 -3.71 -12.19
CA ALA A 194 10.55 -3.50 -13.55
C ALA A 194 10.03 -2.20 -14.18
N THR A 195 8.98 -1.56 -13.65
CA THR A 195 8.55 -0.23 -14.09
C THR A 195 9.57 0.86 -13.78
N GLY A 196 10.45 0.64 -12.80
CA GLY A 196 11.40 1.64 -12.30
C GLY A 196 10.76 2.78 -11.49
N ALA A 197 9.47 2.68 -11.18
CA ALA A 197 8.69 3.71 -10.48
C ALA A 197 8.26 3.29 -9.06
N SER A 198 8.68 2.11 -8.59
CA SER A 198 8.31 1.55 -7.28
C SER A 198 9.55 1.22 -6.44
N PHE A 199 9.57 0.06 -5.83
CA PHE A 199 10.71 -0.43 -5.05
C PHE A 199 11.94 -0.65 -5.91
N ARG A 200 13.13 -0.47 -5.31
CA ARG A 200 14.36 -1.02 -5.88
C ARG A 200 14.34 -2.56 -5.82
N PRO A 201 14.89 -3.27 -6.82
CA PRO A 201 14.80 -4.73 -6.91
C PRO A 201 15.20 -5.46 -5.62
N ARG A 202 16.37 -5.15 -5.06
CA ARG A 202 16.84 -5.77 -3.82
C ARG A 202 16.03 -5.40 -2.59
N ALA A 203 15.48 -4.19 -2.54
CA ALA A 203 14.61 -3.79 -1.44
C ALA A 203 13.28 -4.56 -1.51
N ALA A 204 12.71 -4.69 -2.70
CA ALA A 204 11.50 -5.49 -2.92
C ALA A 204 11.71 -6.96 -2.51
N GLN A 205 12.77 -7.59 -3.01
CA GLN A 205 13.12 -8.97 -2.71
C GLN A 205 13.24 -9.20 -1.19
N LYS A 206 14.07 -8.40 -0.51
CA LYS A 206 14.32 -8.55 0.93
C LYS A 206 13.07 -8.29 1.79
N THR A 207 12.35 -7.22 1.50
CA THR A 207 11.18 -6.84 2.31
C THR A 207 9.98 -7.77 2.10
N ARG A 208 9.99 -8.56 1.03
CA ARG A 208 8.97 -9.58 0.75
C ARG A 208 9.45 -11.00 1.05
N GLY A 209 10.70 -11.17 1.50
CA GLY A 209 11.25 -12.41 2.00
C GLY A 209 11.54 -13.47 0.95
N TYR A 210 11.75 -13.07 -0.31
CA TYR A 210 12.13 -14.01 -1.37
C TYR A 210 13.61 -14.32 -1.34
N THR A 211 13.94 -15.60 -1.50
CA THR A 211 15.34 -16.06 -1.69
C THR A 211 15.89 -15.60 -3.04
N ASP A 212 17.20 -15.63 -3.19
CA ASP A 212 17.86 -15.33 -4.48
C ASP A 212 17.41 -16.30 -5.58
N GLU A 213 17.22 -17.58 -5.25
CA GLU A 213 16.75 -18.61 -6.19
C GLU A 213 15.31 -18.35 -6.66
N GLU A 214 14.37 -18.07 -5.73
CA GLU A 214 12.98 -17.73 -6.07
C GLU A 214 12.94 -16.49 -6.97
N TRP A 215 13.74 -15.47 -6.62
CA TRP A 215 13.81 -14.21 -7.34
C TRP A 215 14.35 -14.41 -8.77
N GLN A 216 15.48 -15.11 -8.92
CA GLN A 216 16.08 -15.40 -10.23
C GLN A 216 15.17 -16.26 -11.09
N THR A 217 14.51 -17.25 -10.50
CA THR A 217 13.55 -18.11 -11.21
C THR A 217 12.38 -17.30 -11.78
N ALA A 218 11.81 -16.40 -10.99
CA ALA A 218 10.74 -15.52 -11.45
C ALA A 218 11.22 -14.55 -12.55
N GLN A 219 12.41 -13.98 -12.37
CA GLN A 219 13.04 -13.09 -13.35
C GLN A 219 13.25 -13.79 -14.69
N SER A 220 13.81 -15.01 -14.69
CA SER A 220 14.03 -15.79 -15.90
C SER A 220 12.72 -16.11 -16.60
N ARG A 221 11.70 -16.58 -15.87
CA ARG A 221 10.37 -16.88 -16.40
C ARG A 221 9.72 -15.67 -17.08
N LEU A 222 9.78 -14.50 -16.45
CA LEU A 222 9.20 -13.27 -17.01
C LEU A 222 9.99 -12.76 -18.22
N ALA A 223 11.31 -12.93 -18.25
CA ALA A 223 12.15 -12.59 -19.39
C ALA A 223 11.88 -13.52 -20.58
N GLU A 224 11.78 -14.83 -20.34
CA GLU A 224 11.42 -15.82 -21.36
C GLU A 224 10.02 -15.59 -21.94
N ALA A 225 9.08 -15.13 -21.09
CA ALA A 225 7.74 -14.72 -21.53
C ALA A 225 7.73 -13.35 -22.28
N GLY A 226 8.86 -12.67 -22.36
CA GLY A 226 8.98 -11.38 -23.03
C GLY A 226 8.32 -10.21 -22.27
N LEU A 227 8.02 -10.38 -20.97
CA LEU A 227 7.36 -9.36 -20.16
C LEU A 227 8.33 -8.36 -19.52
N ILE A 228 9.58 -8.77 -19.33
CA ILE A 228 10.67 -7.92 -18.87
C ILE A 228 11.94 -8.16 -19.70
N THR A 229 12.85 -7.20 -19.67
CA THR A 229 14.27 -7.39 -20.02
C THR A 229 15.12 -7.28 -18.76
N VAL A 230 16.31 -7.86 -18.76
CA VAL A 230 17.23 -7.81 -17.63
C VAL A 230 18.54 -7.19 -18.09
N GLY A 231 18.85 -6.02 -17.55
CA GLY A 231 20.16 -5.37 -17.65
C GLY A 231 20.91 -5.45 -16.33
N THR A 232 21.93 -4.65 -16.17
CA THR A 232 22.69 -4.51 -14.93
C THR A 232 22.81 -3.05 -14.52
N ASP A 233 22.79 -2.79 -13.21
CA ASP A 233 23.08 -1.46 -12.67
C ASP A 233 24.60 -1.20 -12.61
N ASP A 234 24.99 0.04 -12.25
CA ASP A 234 26.41 0.44 -12.16
C ASP A 234 27.24 -0.38 -11.15
N ARG A 235 26.58 -1.16 -10.31
CA ARG A 235 27.19 -2.05 -9.31
C ARG A 235 27.19 -3.52 -9.73
N GLY A 236 26.71 -3.81 -10.95
CA GLY A 236 26.62 -5.15 -11.50
C GLY A 236 25.45 -5.99 -10.98
N PHE A 237 24.44 -5.38 -10.36
CA PHE A 237 23.22 -6.07 -9.96
C PHE A 237 22.18 -6.08 -11.07
N ASP A 238 21.41 -7.15 -11.16
CA ASP A 238 20.32 -7.27 -12.10
C ASP A 238 19.32 -6.11 -11.97
N LEU A 239 19.03 -5.50 -13.09
CA LEU A 239 18.08 -4.39 -13.23
C LEU A 239 17.00 -4.78 -14.22
N PRO A 240 15.86 -5.32 -13.76
CA PRO A 240 14.75 -5.64 -14.64
C PRO A 240 14.10 -4.37 -15.18
N ALA A 241 13.71 -4.39 -16.45
CA ALA A 241 12.96 -3.33 -17.10
C ALA A 241 11.74 -3.90 -17.82
N ILE A 242 10.59 -3.28 -17.62
CA ILE A 242 9.33 -3.74 -18.18
C ILE A 242 9.27 -3.51 -19.70
N THR A 243 8.83 -4.52 -20.45
CA THR A 243 8.57 -4.41 -21.89
C THR A 243 7.19 -3.81 -22.17
N GLU A 244 6.85 -3.62 -23.46
CA GLU A 244 5.48 -3.22 -23.85
C GLU A 244 4.46 -4.29 -23.48
N ALA A 245 4.75 -5.57 -23.75
CA ALA A 245 3.88 -6.68 -23.35
C ALA A 245 3.67 -6.75 -21.84
N GLY A 246 4.72 -6.47 -21.05
CA GLY A 246 4.61 -6.37 -19.60
C GLY A 246 3.72 -5.21 -19.15
N ARG A 247 3.79 -4.05 -19.82
CA ARG A 247 2.90 -2.91 -19.55
C ARG A 247 1.46 -3.24 -19.89
N GLU A 248 1.21 -3.84 -21.05
CA GLU A 248 -0.13 -4.28 -21.46
C GLU A 248 -0.75 -5.24 -20.43
N LEU A 249 0.01 -6.19 -19.92
CA LEU A 249 -0.46 -7.09 -18.85
C LEU A 249 -0.79 -6.30 -17.56
N LYS A 250 0.07 -5.37 -17.14
CA LYS A 250 -0.22 -4.52 -15.98
C LYS A 250 -1.47 -3.67 -16.21
N ASP A 251 -1.66 -3.09 -17.37
CA ASP A 251 -2.81 -2.28 -17.71
C ASP A 251 -4.11 -3.11 -17.70
N GLN A 252 -4.07 -4.37 -18.15
CA GLN A 252 -5.19 -5.31 -18.03
C GLN A 252 -5.54 -5.58 -16.57
N VAL A 253 -4.56 -5.86 -15.72
CA VAL A 253 -4.76 -6.09 -14.29
C VAL A 253 -5.32 -4.83 -13.61
N GLU A 254 -4.80 -3.63 -13.95
CA GLU A 254 -5.32 -2.37 -13.40
C GLU A 254 -6.77 -2.10 -13.85
N ALA A 255 -7.12 -2.39 -15.10
CA ALA A 255 -8.49 -2.25 -15.58
C ALA A 255 -9.47 -3.20 -14.85
N LEU A 256 -9.04 -4.44 -14.60
CA LEU A 256 -9.81 -5.38 -13.77
C LEU A 256 -9.96 -4.85 -12.33
N THR A 257 -8.88 -4.34 -11.76
CA THR A 257 -8.87 -3.77 -10.40
C THR A 257 -9.84 -2.59 -10.28
N ASP A 258 -9.86 -1.69 -11.24
CA ASP A 258 -10.80 -0.56 -11.26
C ASP A 258 -12.25 -1.04 -11.32
N GLY A 259 -12.52 -2.10 -12.10
CA GLY A 259 -13.83 -2.75 -12.14
C GLY A 259 -14.27 -3.25 -10.77
N THR A 260 -13.34 -3.75 -9.94
CA THR A 260 -13.66 -4.26 -8.59
C THR A 260 -14.07 -3.18 -7.59
N VAL A 261 -13.74 -1.93 -7.83
CA VAL A 261 -14.05 -0.80 -6.94
C VAL A 261 -15.11 0.15 -7.52
N ALA A 262 -15.46 0.00 -8.79
CA ALA A 262 -16.33 0.93 -9.51
C ALA A 262 -17.70 1.13 -8.85
N ALA A 263 -18.31 0.07 -8.31
CA ALA A 263 -19.61 0.13 -7.63
C ALA A 263 -19.55 1.04 -6.40
N ALA A 264 -18.50 0.97 -5.57
CA ALA A 264 -18.36 1.83 -4.41
C ALA A 264 -18.18 3.31 -4.79
N TRP A 265 -17.41 3.58 -5.85
CA TRP A 265 -17.19 4.95 -6.34
C TRP A 265 -18.38 5.53 -7.09
N SER A 266 -19.37 4.70 -7.49
CA SER A 266 -20.53 5.18 -8.26
C SER A 266 -21.48 6.08 -7.47
N VAL A 267 -21.33 6.16 -6.15
CA VAL A 267 -22.14 7.04 -5.27
C VAL A 267 -21.72 8.51 -5.38
N LEU A 268 -20.56 8.81 -5.96
CA LEU A 268 -20.09 10.17 -6.18
C LEU A 268 -20.30 10.59 -7.63
N SER A 269 -20.58 11.87 -7.86
CA SER A 269 -20.57 12.49 -9.18
C SER A 269 -19.12 12.70 -9.70
N ASP A 270 -18.97 13.01 -10.99
CA ASP A 270 -17.66 13.31 -11.58
C ASP A 270 -17.06 14.60 -10.98
N GLU A 271 -17.89 15.57 -10.64
CA GLU A 271 -17.50 16.83 -9.99
C GLU A 271 -16.97 16.59 -8.57
N GLU A 272 -17.62 15.73 -7.79
CA GLU A 272 -17.17 15.37 -6.44
C GLU A 272 -15.84 14.63 -6.47
N ILE A 273 -15.63 13.72 -7.42
CA ILE A 273 -14.35 13.03 -7.60
C ILE A 273 -13.26 14.02 -8.03
N ALA A 274 -13.54 14.91 -8.99
CA ALA A 274 -12.59 15.92 -9.44
C ALA A 274 -12.22 16.89 -8.31
N ALA A 275 -13.17 17.22 -7.41
CA ALA A 275 -12.92 18.08 -6.24
C ALA A 275 -11.91 17.48 -5.26
N LEU A 276 -11.70 16.15 -5.23
CA LEU A 276 -10.67 15.49 -4.41
C LEU A 276 -9.24 15.69 -4.93
N LEU A 277 -9.05 16.07 -6.19
CA LEU A 277 -7.72 16.21 -6.78
C LEU A 277 -6.87 17.30 -6.12
N SER A 278 -7.48 18.42 -5.72
CA SER A 278 -6.76 19.52 -5.08
C SER A 278 -6.36 19.19 -3.63
N PRO A 279 -7.27 18.82 -2.72
CA PRO A 279 -6.92 18.53 -1.33
C PRO A 279 -5.97 17.35 -1.20
N THR A 280 -6.13 16.28 -1.97
CA THR A 280 -5.19 15.15 -1.96
C THR A 280 -3.79 15.57 -2.44
N ARG A 281 -3.66 16.45 -3.43
CA ARG A 281 -2.37 17.01 -3.87
C ARG A 281 -1.73 17.85 -2.75
N THR A 282 -2.52 18.61 -2.01
CA THR A 282 -2.04 19.45 -0.90
C THR A 282 -1.39 18.59 0.18
N LEU A 283 -2.04 17.52 0.60
CA LEU A 283 -1.50 16.59 1.60
C LEU A 283 -0.24 15.86 1.12
N ILE A 284 -0.22 15.37 -0.11
CA ILE A 284 0.92 14.61 -0.64
C ILE A 284 2.22 15.43 -0.70
N LYS A 285 2.14 16.75 -0.84
CA LYS A 285 3.34 17.61 -0.82
C LYS A 285 4.09 17.54 0.52
N VAL A 286 3.38 17.32 1.63
CA VAL A 286 3.99 17.18 2.95
C VAL A 286 4.95 16.00 2.98
N PHE A 287 4.54 14.84 2.43
CA PHE A 287 5.37 13.64 2.39
C PHE A 287 6.59 13.76 1.47
N ALA A 288 6.48 14.51 0.39
CA ALA A 288 7.62 14.80 -0.48
C ALA A 288 8.72 15.62 0.25
N GLN A 289 8.33 16.40 1.25
CA GLN A 289 9.23 17.23 2.04
C GLN A 289 9.76 16.52 3.30
N SER A 290 8.99 15.57 3.85
CA SER A 290 9.33 14.87 5.09
C SER A 290 10.30 13.70 4.93
N GLY A 291 10.58 13.24 3.70
CA GLY A 291 11.37 12.04 3.46
C GLY A 291 10.65 10.73 3.77
N ALA A 292 9.32 10.75 3.86
CA ALA A 292 8.48 9.59 4.18
C ALA A 292 8.68 8.38 3.25
N PHE A 293 9.26 8.57 2.07
CA PHE A 293 9.59 7.51 1.12
C PHE A 293 11.10 7.47 0.83
N PRO A 294 11.89 6.68 1.58
CA PRO A 294 13.35 6.68 1.50
C PRO A 294 13.88 6.25 0.13
N ALA A 295 14.83 7.00 -0.44
CA ALA A 295 15.49 6.69 -1.70
C ALA A 295 16.32 5.39 -1.69
N THR A 296 16.62 4.86 -0.52
CA THR A 296 17.26 3.55 -0.36
C THR A 296 16.33 2.38 -0.68
N ILE A 297 15.03 2.59 -0.54
CA ILE A 297 13.97 1.59 -0.74
C ILE A 297 13.29 1.79 -2.10
N PHE A 298 13.00 3.04 -2.46
CA PHE A 298 12.28 3.39 -3.67
C PHE A 298 13.23 3.79 -4.80
N ALA A 299 12.85 3.41 -6.02
CA ALA A 299 13.48 3.93 -7.21
C ALA A 299 13.19 5.44 -7.33
N GLN A 300 14.20 6.23 -7.67
CA GLN A 300 13.98 7.65 -7.94
C GLN A 300 13.54 7.80 -9.40
N PRO A 301 12.50 8.59 -9.70
CA PRO A 301 12.15 8.87 -11.08
C PRO A 301 13.39 9.45 -11.80
N ALA A 302 13.67 8.94 -13.00
CA ALA A 302 14.76 9.45 -13.81
C ALA A 302 14.57 10.97 -13.93
N LYS A 303 15.61 11.75 -13.59
CA LYS A 303 15.60 13.19 -13.84
C LYS A 303 15.32 13.36 -15.33
N LYS A 304 14.20 14.00 -15.69
CA LYS A 304 14.00 14.39 -17.10
C LYS A 304 15.24 15.16 -17.49
N ALA A 305 15.97 14.62 -18.50
CA ALA A 305 17.02 15.38 -19.14
C ALA A 305 16.37 16.64 -19.69
N GLY A 306 16.82 17.79 -19.17
CA GLY A 306 16.34 19.12 -19.57
C GLY A 306 16.79 19.48 -20.97
#